data_80af8974306ce9b69c0e20c53f5958a2
#
_entry.id   80af8974306ce9b69c0e20c53f5958a2
#
_cell.length_a   1.000
_cell.length_b   1.000
_cell.length_c   1.000
_cell.angle_alpha   90.00
_cell.angle_beta   90.00
_cell.angle_gamma   90.00
#
_symmetry.space_group_name_H-M   'P 1'
#
loop_
_entity.id
_entity.type
_entity.pdbx_description
1 polymer ?
#
loop_
_entity_poly.entity_id
_entity_poly.type
_entity_poly.pdbx_seq_one_letter_code
_entity_poly.pdbx_strand_id
1 'polypeptide(L)'
;MTVSAAKQLDARLIENIFSDCFSASFHTRLVGGAEEPLYLPETARAHAAIHFRSDYRRSALHEVAHWCVAGPLRRGLKDYGYWYSADDRDSAKQGAFFCVEAKPQALESLFCAAAGIAFTVSVDNLSLEIPQSMLEQFENKLRWERNQFQKNGLPKRAELFSQALRQARQ
;
A
#
# COMPACT_ATOMS: atom_id res chain seq x y z
N MET A 1 32.63 -3.61 18.52
CA MET A 1 31.87 -3.14 17.33
C MET A 1 30.39 -3.09 17.72
N THR A 2 29.88 -1.93 18.04
CA THR A 2 28.46 -1.73 18.35
C THR A 2 27.68 -1.83 17.02
N VAL A 3 26.93 -2.91 16.84
CA VAL A 3 25.93 -3.01 15.77
C VAL A 3 24.89 -1.93 16.09
N SER A 4 24.89 -0.85 15.30
CA SER A 4 23.84 0.17 15.41
C SER A 4 22.49 -0.54 15.20
N ALA A 5 21.60 -0.45 16.17
CA ALA A 5 20.25 -0.99 16.01
C ALA A 5 19.60 -0.28 14.82
N ALA A 6 19.16 -1.05 13.83
CA ALA A 6 18.50 -0.49 12.64
C ALA A 6 17.32 0.38 13.10
N LYS A 7 17.27 1.62 12.59
CA LYS A 7 16.23 2.60 12.96
C LYS A 7 14.86 2.05 12.60
N GLN A 8 13.97 2.01 13.57
CA GLN A 8 12.60 1.61 13.33
C GLN A 8 11.82 2.77 12.68
N LEU A 9 11.25 2.53 11.50
CA LEU A 9 10.44 3.53 10.81
C LEU A 9 9.04 3.59 11.42
N ASP A 10 8.65 4.73 11.97
CA ASP A 10 7.28 5.02 12.40
C ASP A 10 6.45 5.60 11.24
N ALA A 11 5.15 5.79 11.44
CA ALA A 11 4.24 6.29 10.42
C ALA A 11 4.61 7.71 9.97
N ARG A 12 5.03 8.58 10.90
CA ARG A 12 5.41 9.96 10.60
C ARG A 12 6.67 10.03 9.74
N LEU A 13 7.63 9.17 10.00
CA LEU A 13 8.82 9.09 9.17
C LEU A 13 8.49 8.59 7.76
N ILE A 14 7.56 7.64 7.64
CA ILE A 14 7.04 7.16 6.34
C ILE A 14 6.35 8.30 5.58
N GLU A 15 5.54 9.14 6.25
CA GLU A 15 4.95 10.34 5.64
C GLU A 15 6.01 11.30 5.11
N ASN A 16 7.06 11.56 5.89
CA ASN A 16 8.16 12.45 5.49
C ASN A 16 8.91 11.87 4.28
N ILE A 17 9.25 10.58 4.31
CA ILE A 17 9.90 9.89 3.18
C ILE A 17 9.05 9.99 1.91
N PHE A 18 7.73 9.77 2.02
CA PHE A 18 6.81 9.92 0.90
C PHE A 18 6.80 11.36 0.37
N SER A 19 6.73 12.33 1.25
CA SER A 19 6.75 13.76 0.89
C SER A 19 8.02 14.14 0.14
N ASP A 20 9.17 13.71 0.64
CA ASP A 20 10.47 13.97 0.00
C ASP A 20 10.56 13.35 -1.40
N CYS A 21 9.97 12.18 -1.60
CA CYS A 21 9.95 11.52 -2.90
C CYS A 21 8.99 12.17 -3.90
N PHE A 22 7.81 12.65 -3.46
CA PHE A 22 6.68 12.84 -4.37
C PHE A 22 5.93 14.17 -4.25
N SER A 23 6.10 14.95 -3.18
CA SER A 23 5.30 16.17 -3.01
C SER A 23 5.54 17.20 -4.14
N ALA A 24 6.77 17.36 -4.57
CA ALA A 24 7.11 18.31 -5.63
C ALA A 24 6.74 17.84 -7.04
N SER A 25 6.91 16.53 -7.34
CA SER A 25 6.77 16.00 -8.69
C SER A 25 5.38 15.43 -8.98
N PHE A 26 4.63 15.04 -7.96
CA PHE A 26 3.30 14.46 -8.09
C PHE A 26 2.20 15.21 -7.35
N HIS A 27 2.53 16.30 -6.67
CA HIS A 27 1.58 17.09 -5.87
C HIS A 27 0.67 16.21 -5.00
N THR A 28 1.26 15.17 -4.40
CA THR A 28 0.55 14.17 -3.62
C THR A 28 1.12 14.12 -2.21
N ARG A 29 0.27 14.01 -1.21
CA ARG A 29 0.64 13.88 0.20
C ARG A 29 0.15 12.56 0.77
N LEU A 30 0.92 11.99 1.69
CA LEU A 30 0.53 10.88 2.54
C LEU A 30 0.14 11.45 3.90
N VAL A 31 -1.04 11.13 4.43
CA VAL A 31 -1.63 11.74 5.62
C VAL A 31 -2.25 10.68 6.51
N GLY A 32 -1.74 10.53 7.74
CA GLY A 32 -2.30 9.65 8.75
C GLY A 32 -3.48 10.26 9.50
N GLY A 33 -4.06 9.48 10.42
CA GLY A 33 -5.11 9.92 11.31
C GLY A 33 -6.54 9.68 10.80
N ALA A 34 -6.71 9.08 9.64
CA ALA A 34 -8.04 8.72 9.15
C ALA A 34 -8.65 7.53 9.92
N GLU A 35 -9.95 7.49 10.06
CA GLU A 35 -10.67 6.31 10.56
C GLU A 35 -10.62 5.18 9.53
N GLU A 36 -10.83 5.55 8.25
CA GLU A 36 -10.77 4.65 7.11
C GLU A 36 -9.83 5.22 6.04
N PRO A 37 -9.08 4.36 5.31
CA PRO A 37 -8.26 4.80 4.20
C PRO A 37 -9.09 5.49 3.11
N LEU A 38 -8.50 6.52 2.48
CA LEU A 38 -9.17 7.29 1.44
C LEU A 38 -8.15 7.93 0.51
N TYR A 39 -8.30 7.75 -0.79
CA TYR A 39 -7.57 8.53 -1.77
C TYR A 39 -8.43 9.63 -2.39
N LEU A 40 -7.93 10.84 -2.34
CA LEU A 40 -8.52 12.00 -3.01
C LEU A 40 -7.59 12.48 -4.13
N PRO A 41 -8.07 12.58 -5.38
CA PRO A 41 -7.28 13.08 -6.49
C PRO A 41 -6.98 14.58 -6.33
N GLU A 42 -5.95 15.04 -7.04
CA GLU A 42 -5.63 16.46 -7.14
C GLU A 42 -6.80 17.25 -7.76
N THR A 43 -7.00 18.45 -7.27
CA THR A 43 -7.97 19.42 -7.79
C THR A 43 -7.27 20.74 -8.05
N ALA A 44 -7.96 21.68 -8.69
CA ALA A 44 -7.43 23.04 -8.89
C ALA A 44 -7.11 23.80 -7.57
N ARG A 45 -7.59 23.30 -6.43
CA ARG A 45 -7.47 23.96 -5.12
C ARG A 45 -6.68 23.15 -4.08
N ALA A 46 -6.40 21.88 -4.35
CA ALA A 46 -5.74 21.00 -3.38
C ALA A 46 -4.91 19.91 -4.07
N HIS A 47 -3.76 19.61 -3.49
CA HIS A 47 -2.95 18.45 -3.87
C HIS A 47 -3.73 17.15 -3.65
N ALA A 48 -3.38 16.11 -4.38
CA ALA A 48 -3.88 14.78 -4.10
C ALA A 48 -3.48 14.34 -2.67
N ALA A 49 -4.33 13.56 -2.02
CA ALA A 49 -4.08 13.07 -0.68
C ALA A 49 -4.37 11.58 -0.56
N ILE A 50 -3.41 10.85 -0.02
CA ILE A 50 -3.52 9.45 0.37
C ILE A 50 -3.70 9.43 1.88
N HIS A 51 -4.92 9.16 2.35
CA HIS A 51 -5.21 9.03 3.77
C HIS A 51 -5.05 7.58 4.20
N PHE A 52 -4.29 7.33 5.26
CA PHE A 52 -4.15 6.01 5.86
C PHE A 52 -4.69 5.98 7.29
N ARG A 53 -5.03 4.78 7.75
CA ARG A 53 -5.71 4.57 9.03
C ARG A 53 -4.81 4.86 10.21
N SER A 54 -5.27 5.75 11.10
CA SER A 54 -4.60 6.10 12.36
C SER A 54 -3.11 6.45 12.13
N ASP A 55 -2.21 5.90 12.94
CA ASP A 55 -0.77 5.97 12.82
C ASP A 55 -0.14 4.62 12.42
N TYR A 56 -0.90 3.76 11.77
CA TYR A 56 -0.47 2.41 11.43
C TYR A 56 0.48 2.39 10.24
N ARG A 57 1.74 2.07 10.51
CA ARG A 57 2.81 1.99 9.49
C ARG A 57 2.43 1.11 8.29
N ARG A 58 1.80 -0.03 8.55
CA ARG A 58 1.38 -0.94 7.50
C ARG A 58 0.26 -0.36 6.64
N SER A 59 -0.70 0.35 7.25
CA SER A 59 -1.72 1.06 6.49
C SER A 59 -1.09 2.10 5.57
N ALA A 60 -0.12 2.88 6.06
CA ALA A 60 0.62 3.83 5.23
C ALA A 60 1.30 3.14 4.02
N LEU A 61 2.02 2.05 4.25
CA LEU A 61 2.71 1.31 3.17
C LEU A 61 1.72 0.67 2.18
N HIS A 62 0.59 0.19 2.66
CA HIS A 62 -0.48 -0.38 1.86
C HIS A 62 -1.10 0.65 0.92
N GLU A 63 -1.46 1.83 1.44
CA GLU A 63 -2.05 2.90 0.64
C GLU A 63 -1.05 3.47 -0.39
N VAL A 64 0.23 3.56 -0.03
CA VAL A 64 1.28 3.91 -0.99
C VAL A 64 1.41 2.83 -2.09
N ALA A 65 1.25 1.55 -1.75
CA ALA A 65 1.27 0.48 -2.75
C ALA A 65 0.13 0.62 -3.76
N HIS A 66 -1.10 0.90 -3.32
CA HIS A 66 -2.22 1.21 -4.21
C HIS A 66 -1.91 2.39 -5.13
N TRP A 67 -1.39 3.48 -4.58
CA TRP A 67 -1.02 4.66 -5.37
C TRP A 67 0.09 4.37 -6.39
N CYS A 68 1.07 3.57 -6.04
CA CYS A 68 2.16 3.18 -6.94
C CYS A 68 1.69 2.27 -8.09
N VAL A 69 0.71 1.40 -7.85
CA VAL A 69 0.12 0.50 -8.86
C VAL A 69 -0.84 1.26 -9.78
N ALA A 70 -1.53 2.27 -9.25
CA ALA A 70 -2.53 3.03 -10.00
C ALA A 70 -1.90 3.82 -11.17
N GLY A 71 -2.43 3.63 -12.36
CA GLY A 71 -2.08 4.40 -13.56
C GLY A 71 -2.62 5.85 -13.51
N PRO A 72 -2.23 6.72 -14.46
CA PRO A 72 -2.62 8.13 -14.46
C PRO A 72 -4.13 8.35 -14.41
N LEU A 73 -4.89 7.59 -15.19
CA LEU A 73 -6.35 7.69 -15.24
C LEU A 73 -6.99 7.36 -13.89
N ARG A 74 -6.54 6.28 -13.22
CA ARG A 74 -7.08 5.88 -11.92
C ARG A 74 -6.70 6.87 -10.82
N ARG A 75 -5.53 7.46 -10.86
CA ARG A 75 -5.14 8.52 -9.91
C ARG A 75 -5.94 9.81 -10.07
N GLY A 76 -6.66 9.99 -11.17
CA GLY A 76 -7.64 11.08 -11.34
C GLY A 76 -9.01 10.80 -10.71
N LEU A 77 -9.21 9.64 -10.09
CA LEU A 77 -10.48 9.21 -9.49
C LEU A 77 -10.32 9.01 -7.99
N LYS A 78 -11.36 9.38 -7.24
CA LYS A 78 -11.47 9.05 -5.81
C LYS A 78 -11.36 7.54 -5.63
N ASP A 79 -10.57 7.09 -4.67
CA ASP A 79 -10.26 5.68 -4.39
C ASP A 79 -9.89 4.87 -5.62
N TYR A 80 -9.22 5.55 -6.58
CA TYR A 80 -8.79 4.95 -7.85
C TYR A 80 -9.94 4.38 -8.70
N GLY A 81 -11.18 4.78 -8.39
CA GLY A 81 -12.39 4.29 -9.07
C GLY A 81 -12.82 2.89 -8.65
N TYR A 82 -12.33 2.39 -7.52
CA TYR A 82 -12.78 1.13 -6.96
C TYR A 82 -14.02 1.33 -6.07
N TRP A 83 -14.97 0.40 -6.19
CA TRP A 83 -16.19 0.36 -5.40
C TRP A 83 -16.30 -1.01 -4.73
N TYR A 84 -16.08 -1.08 -3.45
CA TYR A 84 -16.40 -2.25 -2.64
C TYR A 84 -16.78 -1.84 -1.23
N SER A 85 -17.75 -2.57 -0.66
CA SER A 85 -18.14 -2.40 0.73
C SER A 85 -17.04 -3.01 1.61
N ALA A 86 -16.63 -2.32 2.67
CA ALA A 86 -15.57 -2.79 3.54
C ALA A 86 -15.96 -4.09 4.27
N ASP A 87 -17.11 -4.14 4.93
CA ASP A 87 -17.43 -5.20 5.89
C ASP A 87 -18.54 -6.16 5.48
N ASP A 88 -19.24 -5.94 4.36
CA ASP A 88 -20.42 -6.73 3.94
C ASP A 88 -20.20 -7.55 2.67
N ARG A 89 -18.94 -7.93 2.38
CA ARG A 89 -18.64 -8.71 1.20
C ARG A 89 -19.08 -10.18 1.39
N ASP A 90 -19.94 -10.67 0.51
CA ASP A 90 -20.16 -12.09 0.31
C ASP A 90 -18.95 -12.76 -0.38
N SER A 91 -18.98 -14.08 -0.56
CA SER A 91 -17.87 -14.84 -1.16
C SER A 91 -17.50 -14.36 -2.57
N ALA A 92 -18.47 -13.93 -3.40
CA ALA A 92 -18.21 -13.46 -4.76
C ALA A 92 -17.52 -12.09 -4.72
N LYS A 93 -17.99 -11.16 -3.90
CA LYS A 93 -17.38 -9.85 -3.69
C LYS A 93 -16.02 -9.97 -3.04
N GLN A 94 -15.82 -10.92 -2.12
CA GLN A 94 -14.53 -11.19 -1.52
C GLN A 94 -13.52 -11.71 -2.54
N GLY A 95 -13.96 -12.58 -3.46
CA GLY A 95 -13.12 -13.02 -4.58
C GLY A 95 -12.71 -11.88 -5.50
N ALA A 96 -13.63 -10.97 -5.85
CA ALA A 96 -13.35 -9.77 -6.62
C ALA A 96 -12.37 -8.84 -5.89
N PHE A 97 -12.54 -8.64 -4.59
CA PHE A 97 -11.63 -7.90 -3.73
C PHE A 97 -10.22 -8.50 -3.78
N PHE A 98 -10.07 -9.80 -3.62
CA PHE A 98 -8.76 -10.46 -3.70
C PHE A 98 -8.06 -10.29 -5.05
N CYS A 99 -8.83 -10.24 -6.15
CA CYS A 99 -8.26 -9.97 -7.47
C CYS A 99 -7.65 -8.57 -7.56
N VAL A 100 -8.25 -7.57 -6.91
CA VAL A 100 -7.76 -6.19 -6.87
C VAL A 100 -6.59 -6.04 -5.89
N GLU A 101 -6.65 -6.71 -4.74
CA GLU A 101 -5.72 -6.55 -3.63
C GLU A 101 -4.40 -7.32 -3.79
N ALA A 102 -4.36 -8.39 -4.57
CA ALA A 102 -3.18 -9.24 -4.68
C ALA A 102 -1.93 -8.46 -5.10
N LYS A 103 -2.04 -7.57 -6.07
CA LYS A 103 -0.91 -6.77 -6.57
C LYS A 103 -0.48 -5.66 -5.59
N PRO A 104 -1.38 -4.84 -5.04
CA PRO A 104 -1.03 -3.89 -3.98
C PRO A 104 -0.39 -4.56 -2.76
N GLN A 105 -0.94 -5.66 -2.24
CA GLN A 105 -0.37 -6.34 -1.08
C GLN A 105 0.98 -7.01 -1.39
N ALA A 106 1.19 -7.50 -2.60
CA ALA A 106 2.50 -7.96 -3.04
C ALA A 106 3.54 -6.83 -2.99
N LEU A 107 3.17 -5.63 -3.45
CA LEU A 107 4.04 -4.45 -3.38
C LEU A 107 4.23 -3.96 -1.95
N GLU A 108 3.18 -3.93 -1.12
CA GLU A 108 3.26 -3.65 0.32
C GLU A 108 4.28 -4.58 0.99
N SER A 109 4.27 -5.87 0.67
CA SER A 109 5.22 -6.84 1.25
C SER A 109 6.67 -6.49 0.94
N LEU A 110 6.96 -5.90 -0.23
CA LEU A 110 8.29 -5.42 -0.60
C LEU A 110 8.64 -4.11 0.12
N PHE A 111 7.70 -3.20 0.30
CA PHE A 111 7.88 -2.01 1.12
C PHE A 111 8.11 -2.36 2.60
N CYS A 112 7.35 -3.31 3.14
CA CYS A 112 7.57 -3.82 4.49
C CYS A 112 8.99 -4.38 4.65
N ALA A 113 9.47 -5.18 3.69
CA ALA A 113 10.85 -5.69 3.71
C ALA A 113 11.88 -4.55 3.65
N ALA A 114 11.67 -3.54 2.80
CA ALA A 114 12.52 -2.35 2.72
C ALA A 114 12.53 -1.55 4.04
N ALA A 115 11.36 -1.40 4.67
CA ALA A 115 11.19 -0.68 5.93
C ALA A 115 11.57 -1.49 7.18
N GLY A 116 11.85 -2.80 7.07
CA GLY A 116 12.10 -3.68 8.22
C GLY A 116 10.87 -3.94 9.07
N ILE A 117 9.70 -3.96 8.46
CA ILE A 117 8.41 -4.20 9.09
C ILE A 117 7.91 -5.59 8.68
N ALA A 118 7.39 -6.36 9.64
CA ALA A 118 6.79 -7.66 9.34
C ALA A 118 5.53 -7.48 8.48
N PHE A 119 5.39 -8.31 7.45
CA PHE A 119 4.22 -8.36 6.58
C PHE A 119 3.35 -9.56 6.91
N THR A 120 2.04 -9.36 6.93
CA THR A 120 1.02 -10.42 6.96
C THR A 120 -0.06 -10.10 5.95
N VAL A 121 -0.59 -11.11 5.30
CA VAL A 121 -1.72 -10.96 4.36
C VAL A 121 -2.94 -10.39 5.09
N SER A 122 -3.63 -9.43 4.49
CA SER A 122 -4.89 -8.89 4.99
C SER A 122 -6.05 -9.31 4.11
N VAL A 123 -7.11 -9.81 4.75
CA VAL A 123 -8.36 -10.18 4.06
C VAL A 123 -9.43 -9.09 4.18
N ASP A 124 -9.22 -8.15 5.09
CA ASP A 124 -10.05 -6.97 5.33
C ASP A 124 -11.55 -7.27 5.38
N ASN A 125 -11.92 -8.37 6.04
CA ASN A 125 -13.30 -8.78 6.26
C ASN A 125 -13.39 -9.61 7.53
N LEU A 126 -13.95 -9.02 8.59
CA LEU A 126 -14.08 -9.64 9.91
C LEU A 126 -15.38 -10.43 10.06
N SER A 127 -16.34 -10.23 9.17
CA SER A 127 -17.67 -10.82 9.27
C SER A 127 -17.85 -12.09 8.43
N LEU A 128 -16.96 -12.35 7.48
CA LEU A 128 -17.01 -13.52 6.61
C LEU A 128 -15.99 -14.58 7.06
N GLU A 129 -16.47 -15.79 7.29
CA GLU A 129 -15.58 -16.94 7.35
C GLU A 129 -15.10 -17.28 5.95
N ILE A 130 -13.83 -16.94 5.65
CA ILE A 130 -13.25 -17.10 4.32
C ILE A 130 -12.82 -18.56 4.16
N PRO A 131 -13.31 -19.28 3.13
CA PRO A 131 -12.87 -20.64 2.86
C PRO A 131 -11.35 -20.72 2.68
N GLN A 132 -10.73 -21.73 3.29
CA GLN A 132 -9.27 -21.93 3.23
C GLN A 132 -8.77 -21.98 1.77
N SER A 133 -9.52 -22.61 0.87
CA SER A 133 -9.16 -22.67 -0.56
C SER A 133 -9.12 -21.30 -1.22
N MET A 134 -9.99 -20.39 -0.83
CA MET A 134 -10.01 -19.00 -1.35
C MET A 134 -8.82 -18.21 -0.82
N LEU A 135 -8.47 -18.39 0.45
CA LEU A 135 -7.29 -17.75 1.04
C LEU A 135 -6.01 -18.23 0.37
N GLU A 136 -5.86 -19.54 0.16
CA GLU A 136 -4.71 -20.13 -0.55
C GLU A 136 -4.58 -19.62 -1.99
N GLN A 137 -5.69 -19.47 -2.72
CA GLN A 137 -5.69 -18.88 -4.05
C GLN A 137 -5.21 -17.42 -4.02
N PHE A 138 -5.67 -16.65 -3.05
CA PHE A 138 -5.24 -15.27 -2.86
C PHE A 138 -3.74 -15.18 -2.53
N GLU A 139 -3.26 -15.97 -1.58
CA GLU A 139 -1.83 -16.01 -1.23
C GLU A 139 -0.95 -16.45 -2.41
N ASN A 140 -1.41 -17.43 -3.21
CA ASN A 140 -0.71 -17.86 -4.42
C ASN A 140 -0.65 -16.73 -5.46
N LYS A 141 -1.74 -15.98 -5.65
CA LYS A 141 -1.78 -14.83 -6.54
C LYS A 141 -0.86 -13.71 -6.06
N LEU A 142 -0.87 -13.41 -4.77
CA LEU A 142 0.02 -12.42 -4.16
C LEU A 142 1.50 -12.81 -4.36
N ARG A 143 1.84 -14.08 -4.13
CA ARG A 143 3.18 -14.62 -4.35
C ARG A 143 3.60 -14.51 -5.82
N TRP A 144 2.70 -14.78 -6.74
CA TRP A 144 2.93 -14.63 -8.17
C TRP A 144 3.21 -13.16 -8.53
N GLU A 145 2.40 -12.21 -8.08
CA GLU A 145 2.61 -10.76 -8.31
C GLU A 145 3.95 -10.30 -7.73
N ARG A 146 4.30 -10.76 -6.53
CA ARG A 146 5.60 -10.45 -5.92
C ARG A 146 6.77 -10.94 -6.78
N ASN A 147 6.68 -12.16 -7.29
CA ASN A 147 7.68 -12.72 -8.20
C ASN A 147 7.77 -11.92 -9.51
N GLN A 148 6.64 -11.42 -10.05
CA GLN A 148 6.65 -10.54 -11.22
C GLN A 148 7.40 -9.24 -10.94
N PHE A 149 7.21 -8.62 -9.78
CA PHE A 149 7.98 -7.43 -9.39
C PHE A 149 9.47 -7.72 -9.25
N GLN A 150 9.84 -8.85 -8.68
CA GLN A 150 11.26 -9.24 -8.55
C GLN A 150 11.91 -9.51 -9.91
N LYS A 151 11.18 -10.11 -10.84
CA LYS A 151 11.68 -10.46 -12.17
C LYS A 151 11.74 -9.26 -13.12
N ASN A 152 10.71 -8.40 -13.11
CA ASN A 152 10.53 -7.35 -14.11
C ASN A 152 10.88 -5.95 -13.58
N GLY A 153 11.19 -5.83 -12.28
CA GLY A 153 11.39 -4.55 -11.60
C GLY A 153 10.09 -3.96 -11.07
N LEU A 154 10.23 -3.00 -10.17
CA LEU A 154 9.11 -2.25 -9.60
C LEU A 154 8.67 -1.12 -10.53
N PRO A 155 7.41 -0.66 -10.44
CA PRO A 155 7.02 0.62 -11.02
C PRO A 155 7.96 1.74 -10.53
N LYS A 156 8.29 2.70 -11.38
CA LYS A 156 9.28 3.76 -11.05
C LYS A 156 9.06 4.44 -9.70
N ARG A 157 7.80 4.76 -9.35
CA ARG A 157 7.47 5.36 -8.05
C ARG A 157 7.71 4.39 -6.89
N ALA A 158 7.37 3.13 -7.07
CA ALA A 158 7.59 2.10 -6.06
C ALA A 158 9.08 1.83 -5.83
N GLU A 159 9.89 1.84 -6.88
CA GLU A 159 11.34 1.69 -6.78
C GLU A 159 11.96 2.84 -5.99
N LEU A 160 11.61 4.10 -6.34
CA LEU A 160 12.08 5.28 -5.64
C LEU A 160 11.73 5.24 -4.14
N PHE A 161 10.48 4.94 -3.83
CA PHE A 161 10.01 4.87 -2.44
C PHE A 161 10.69 3.73 -1.66
N SER A 162 10.82 2.55 -2.28
CA SER A 162 11.50 1.40 -1.69
C SER A 162 12.98 1.69 -1.38
N GLN A 163 13.68 2.41 -2.25
CA GLN A 163 15.05 2.84 -2.02
C GLN A 163 15.13 3.83 -0.84
N ALA A 164 14.24 4.82 -0.79
CA ALA A 164 14.18 5.78 0.29
C ALA A 164 13.90 5.12 1.66
N LEU A 165 12.98 4.14 1.71
CA LEU A 165 12.73 3.35 2.92
C LEU A 165 13.98 2.60 3.40
N ARG A 166 14.73 1.95 2.48
CA ARG A 166 15.99 1.27 2.81
C ARG A 166 17.06 2.22 3.35
N GLN A 167 17.20 3.39 2.74
CA GLN A 167 18.17 4.40 3.17
C GLN A 167 17.84 4.96 4.57
N ALA A 168 16.58 5.18 4.87
CA ALA A 168 16.14 5.71 6.16
C ALA A 168 16.37 4.75 7.34
N ARG A 169 16.66 3.47 7.08
CA ARG A 169 16.98 2.45 8.10
C ARG A 169 18.46 2.35 8.43
N GLN A 170 19.33 2.87 7.60
CA GLN A 170 20.78 2.87 7.79
C GLN A 170 21.20 3.94 8.80
#